data_1559df046e980487aa0c9236bf5d22d6
#
_entry.id   1559df046e980487aa0c9236bf5d22d6
#
_cell.length_a   1.000
_cell.length_b   1.000
_cell.length_c   1.000
_cell.angle_alpha   90.00
_cell.angle_beta   90.00
_cell.angle_gamma   90.00
#
_symmetry.space_group_name_H-M   'P 1'
#
loop_
_entity.id
_entity.type
_entity.pdbx_description
1 polymer ?
#
loop_
_entity_poly.entity_id
_entity_poly.type
_entity_poly.pdbx_seq_one_letter_code
_entity_poly.pdbx_strand_id
1 'polypeptide(L)'
;QVTSNALTYDAGKNKIISAFTENIGAQGLYAQIGVLSGSSITWQTRVIAYAADHNPGINPSVASDDNGTFVIAFDKANGTSSRMYVVVGTISGNTVTMGTPVSLGTSQQNGLSVAYDANAAKFIVFYTGVSDYGTGVVLSISGTTPTVNTPVVFRSAAGGKYASAYDSVSQKVGLFYYKDS
;
A
#
# COMPACT_ATOMS: atom_id res chain seq x y z
N GLN A 1 -8.00 12.47 -14.59
CA GLN A 1 -6.84 13.09 -13.91
C GLN A 1 -6.41 12.17 -12.76
N VAL A 2 -5.13 11.78 -12.73
CA VAL A 2 -4.52 11.08 -11.60
C VAL A 2 -4.34 12.10 -10.47
N THR A 3 -4.78 11.76 -9.27
CA THR A 3 -4.73 12.66 -8.11
C THR A 3 -3.72 12.22 -7.06
N SER A 4 -3.40 10.93 -6.98
CA SER A 4 -2.39 10.37 -6.09
C SER A 4 -1.82 9.09 -6.69
N ASN A 5 -0.54 8.82 -6.47
CA ASN A 5 0.11 7.61 -6.96
C ASN A 5 1.21 7.12 -6.02
N ALA A 6 1.49 5.81 -6.12
CA ALA A 6 2.65 5.16 -5.53
C ALA A 6 3.20 4.13 -6.51
N LEU A 7 4.50 3.91 -6.45
CA LEU A 7 5.22 3.00 -7.33
C LEU A 7 6.13 2.09 -6.52
N THR A 8 6.24 0.84 -6.95
CA THR A 8 7.27 -0.09 -6.50
C THR A 8 7.76 -0.92 -7.68
N TYR A 9 8.86 -1.61 -7.50
CA TYR A 9 9.40 -2.53 -8.48
C TYR A 9 9.42 -3.94 -7.90
N ASP A 10 8.94 -4.91 -8.68
CA ASP A 10 9.04 -6.34 -8.39
C ASP A 10 10.21 -6.91 -9.16
N ALA A 11 11.29 -7.23 -8.45
CA ALA A 11 12.54 -7.68 -9.07
C ALA A 11 12.40 -9.10 -9.65
N GLY A 12 11.66 -9.99 -9.00
CA GLY A 12 11.47 -11.36 -9.46
C GLY A 12 10.59 -11.48 -10.69
N LYS A 13 9.68 -10.54 -10.90
CA LYS A 13 8.82 -10.49 -12.11
C LYS A 13 9.32 -9.49 -13.15
N ASN A 14 10.32 -8.65 -12.82
CA ASN A 14 10.79 -7.55 -13.67
C ASN A 14 9.64 -6.62 -14.07
N LYS A 15 8.87 -6.15 -13.10
CA LYS A 15 7.69 -5.31 -13.32
C LYS A 15 7.71 -4.08 -12.42
N ILE A 16 7.29 -2.95 -12.98
CA ILE A 16 6.88 -1.79 -12.19
C ILE A 16 5.42 -2.00 -11.80
N ILE A 17 5.09 -1.78 -10.53
CA ILE A 17 3.73 -1.80 -10.02
C ILE A 17 3.36 -0.35 -9.69
N SER A 18 2.29 0.14 -10.31
CA SER A 18 1.73 1.47 -10.05
C SER A 18 0.36 1.33 -9.38
N ALA A 19 0.20 1.96 -8.23
CA ALA A 19 -1.08 2.17 -7.58
C ALA A 19 -1.45 3.64 -7.71
N PHE A 20 -2.63 3.96 -8.23
CA PHE A 20 -3.03 5.35 -8.46
C PHE A 20 -4.54 5.55 -8.37
N THR A 21 -4.93 6.79 -8.10
CA THR A 21 -6.34 7.18 -8.05
C THR A 21 -6.70 8.05 -9.23
N GLU A 22 -7.90 7.86 -9.75
CA GLU A 22 -8.48 8.70 -10.80
C GLU A 22 -9.75 9.40 -10.32
N ASN A 23 -9.93 10.64 -10.75
CA ASN A 23 -11.09 11.48 -10.45
C ASN A 23 -11.93 11.77 -11.70
N ILE A 24 -11.92 10.91 -12.72
CA ILE A 24 -12.71 11.03 -13.95
C ILE A 24 -13.34 9.67 -14.25
N GLY A 25 -14.64 9.68 -14.50
CA GLY A 25 -15.39 8.45 -14.80
C GLY A 25 -15.63 7.60 -13.56
N ALA A 26 -15.33 6.30 -13.62
CA ALA A 26 -15.39 5.42 -12.46
C ALA A 26 -14.25 5.77 -11.51
N GLN A 27 -14.57 6.51 -10.46
CA GLN A 27 -13.61 6.89 -9.43
C GLN A 27 -13.15 5.66 -8.65
N GLY A 28 -11.86 5.60 -8.30
CA GLY A 28 -11.34 4.46 -7.55
C GLY A 28 -9.83 4.43 -7.45
N LEU A 29 -9.35 3.43 -6.73
CA LEU A 29 -7.95 3.04 -6.70
C LEU A 29 -7.72 1.97 -7.76
N TYR A 30 -6.73 2.18 -8.60
CA TYR A 30 -6.32 1.27 -9.66
C TYR A 30 -4.92 0.72 -9.39
N ALA A 31 -4.68 -0.49 -9.88
CA ALA A 31 -3.36 -1.07 -10.01
C ALA A 31 -3.04 -1.30 -11.49
N GLN A 32 -1.80 -1.07 -11.87
CA GLN A 32 -1.29 -1.27 -13.22
C GLN A 32 0.15 -1.75 -13.16
N ILE A 33 0.55 -2.64 -14.06
CA ILE A 33 1.94 -3.05 -14.20
C ILE A 33 2.57 -2.48 -15.46
N GLY A 34 3.82 -2.08 -15.34
CA GLY A 34 4.69 -1.70 -16.44
C GLY A 34 5.74 -2.79 -16.72
N VAL A 35 5.87 -3.18 -17.96
CA VAL A 35 6.90 -4.10 -18.44
C VAL A 35 8.08 -3.31 -18.94
N LEU A 36 9.25 -3.53 -18.34
CA LEU A 36 10.50 -2.93 -18.75
C LEU A 36 11.09 -3.69 -19.94
N SER A 37 11.49 -2.98 -20.99
CA SER A 37 12.22 -3.51 -22.14
C SER A 37 13.26 -2.46 -22.60
N GLY A 38 14.51 -2.68 -22.25
CA GLY A 38 15.58 -1.69 -22.47
C GLY A 38 15.26 -0.39 -21.76
N SER A 39 15.15 0.71 -22.51
CA SER A 39 14.81 2.05 -21.99
C SER A 39 13.33 2.39 -22.05
N SER A 40 12.46 1.41 -22.36
CA SER A 40 11.03 1.62 -22.56
C SER A 40 10.21 0.92 -21.51
N ILE A 41 9.05 1.50 -21.17
CA ILE A 41 8.03 0.90 -20.30
C ILE A 41 6.75 0.71 -21.13
N THR A 42 6.24 -0.52 -21.17
CA THR A 42 4.94 -0.83 -21.75
C THR A 42 3.94 -1.07 -20.61
N TRP A 43 2.99 -0.15 -20.45
CA TRP A 43 1.95 -0.27 -19.45
C TRP A 43 0.87 -1.26 -19.89
N GLN A 44 0.50 -2.18 -19.02
CA GLN A 44 -0.57 -3.15 -19.23
C GLN A 44 -1.93 -2.58 -18.85
N THR A 45 -3.00 -3.32 -19.08
CA THR A 45 -4.35 -2.90 -18.68
C THR A 45 -4.43 -2.72 -17.17
N ARG A 46 -4.94 -1.56 -16.74
CA ARG A 46 -5.20 -1.28 -15.33
C ARG A 46 -6.36 -2.13 -14.81
N VAL A 47 -6.32 -2.48 -13.54
CA VAL A 47 -7.39 -3.18 -12.82
C VAL A 47 -7.87 -2.35 -11.64
N ILE A 48 -9.12 -2.51 -11.26
CA ILE A 48 -9.68 -1.85 -10.08
C ILE A 48 -9.17 -2.57 -8.84
N ALA A 49 -8.44 -1.85 -7.98
CA ALA A 49 -8.01 -2.31 -6.67
C ALA A 49 -9.06 -2.00 -5.58
N TYR A 50 -9.75 -0.87 -5.72
CA TYR A 50 -10.87 -0.48 -4.89
C TYR A 50 -11.83 0.43 -5.67
N ALA A 51 -13.09 0.01 -5.79
CA ALA A 51 -14.14 0.85 -6.36
C ALA A 51 -14.64 1.84 -5.30
N ALA A 52 -14.59 3.14 -5.61
CA ALA A 52 -15.06 4.17 -4.71
C ALA A 52 -16.36 4.79 -5.23
N ASP A 53 -17.28 5.05 -4.33
CA ASP A 53 -18.58 5.65 -4.69
C ASP A 53 -18.48 7.15 -4.96
N HIS A 54 -17.53 7.86 -4.34
CA HIS A 54 -17.30 9.31 -4.52
C HIS A 54 -15.89 9.69 -4.05
N ASN A 55 -15.28 10.64 -4.75
CA ASN A 55 -14.02 11.35 -4.51
C ASN A 55 -13.19 10.83 -3.30
N PRO A 56 -12.39 9.81 -3.49
CA PRO A 56 -11.56 9.30 -2.42
C PRO A 56 -10.35 10.21 -2.30
N GLY A 57 -10.17 10.84 -1.15
CA GLY A 57 -8.85 11.33 -0.74
C GLY A 57 -7.95 10.13 -0.45
N ILE A 58 -7.77 9.24 -1.45
CA ILE A 58 -6.99 8.02 -1.31
C ILE A 58 -5.54 8.33 -1.61
N ASN A 59 -4.69 8.17 -0.61
CA ASN A 59 -3.24 8.21 -0.78
C ASN A 59 -2.71 6.78 -0.70
N PRO A 60 -2.34 6.14 -1.81
CA PRO A 60 -1.82 4.79 -1.79
C PRO A 60 -0.36 4.75 -1.37
N SER A 61 0.05 3.63 -0.77
CA SER A 61 1.42 3.17 -0.68
C SER A 61 1.48 1.72 -1.13
N VAL A 62 2.54 1.30 -1.83
CA VAL A 62 2.65 -0.02 -2.41
C VAL A 62 4.02 -0.64 -2.14
N ALA A 63 4.05 -1.93 -1.80
CA ALA A 63 5.26 -2.73 -1.70
C ALA A 63 5.04 -4.09 -2.36
N SER A 64 6.13 -4.69 -2.87
CA SER A 64 6.17 -6.02 -3.47
C SER A 64 7.03 -6.98 -2.64
N ASP A 65 6.74 -8.28 -2.71
CA ASP A 65 7.56 -9.36 -2.16
C ASP A 65 8.67 -9.83 -3.10
N ASP A 66 8.85 -9.13 -4.23
CA ASP A 66 9.77 -9.51 -5.31
C ASP A 66 9.49 -10.90 -5.92
N ASN A 67 8.31 -11.45 -5.68
CA ASN A 67 7.87 -12.74 -6.23
C ASN A 67 6.48 -12.68 -6.89
N GLY A 68 6.00 -11.47 -7.12
CA GLY A 68 4.74 -11.20 -7.82
C GLY A 68 3.54 -11.01 -6.89
N THR A 69 3.73 -10.98 -5.56
CA THR A 69 2.69 -10.53 -4.64
C THR A 69 2.99 -9.10 -4.20
N PHE A 70 1.99 -8.26 -4.19
CA PHE A 70 2.12 -6.88 -3.70
C PHE A 70 0.93 -6.47 -2.84
N VAL A 71 1.19 -5.54 -1.95
CA VAL A 71 0.18 -4.95 -1.07
C VAL A 71 0.07 -3.47 -1.37
N ILE A 72 -1.16 -3.01 -1.59
CA ILE A 72 -1.48 -1.59 -1.60
C ILE A 72 -2.19 -1.26 -0.29
N ALA A 73 -1.57 -0.40 0.51
CA ALA A 73 -2.23 0.22 1.65
C ALA A 73 -2.80 1.57 1.22
N PHE A 74 -3.97 1.93 1.70
CA PHE A 74 -4.62 3.19 1.36
C PHE A 74 -5.58 3.64 2.44
N ASP A 75 -5.74 4.95 2.57
CA ASP A 75 -6.77 5.54 3.40
C ASP A 75 -8.01 5.86 2.57
N LYS A 76 -9.17 5.72 3.15
CA LYS A 76 -10.44 6.17 2.59
C LYS A 76 -11.06 7.19 3.51
N ALA A 77 -11.18 8.42 3.02
CA ALA A 77 -12.03 9.41 3.65
C ALA A 77 -13.51 9.04 3.43
N ASN A 78 -14.27 8.96 4.50
CA ASN A 78 -15.71 8.82 4.43
C ASN A 78 -16.34 9.85 5.38
N GLY A 79 -16.43 11.09 4.91
CA GLY A 79 -16.91 12.20 5.73
C GLY A 79 -16.00 12.46 6.93
N THR A 80 -16.53 12.28 8.14
CA THR A 80 -15.82 12.53 9.42
C THR A 80 -14.96 11.35 9.89
N SER A 81 -14.99 10.20 9.20
CA SER A 81 -14.25 9.00 9.60
C SER A 81 -13.35 8.53 8.49
N SER A 82 -12.05 8.55 8.72
CA SER A 82 -11.08 7.90 7.84
C SER A 82 -10.89 6.45 8.26
N ARG A 83 -10.71 5.57 7.27
CA ARG A 83 -10.42 4.16 7.51
C ARG A 83 -9.22 3.74 6.68
N MET A 84 -8.34 2.99 7.31
CA MET A 84 -7.22 2.36 6.64
C MET A 84 -7.64 1.02 6.05
N TYR A 85 -7.23 0.77 4.82
CA TYR A 85 -7.45 -0.48 4.10
C TYR A 85 -6.15 -1.00 3.52
N VAL A 86 -6.13 -2.30 3.30
CA VAL A 86 -5.14 -2.98 2.47
C VAL A 86 -5.84 -3.84 1.44
N VAL A 87 -5.22 -3.95 0.28
CA VAL A 87 -5.63 -4.90 -0.76
C VAL A 87 -4.39 -5.59 -1.31
N VAL A 88 -4.50 -6.88 -1.57
CA VAL A 88 -3.41 -7.69 -2.10
C VAL A 88 -3.63 -7.91 -3.59
N GLY A 89 -2.56 -7.75 -4.36
CA GLY A 89 -2.53 -8.11 -5.77
C GLY A 89 -1.49 -9.18 -6.05
N THR A 90 -1.73 -9.96 -7.09
CA THR A 90 -0.77 -10.95 -7.61
C THR A 90 -0.54 -10.74 -9.10
N ILE A 91 0.69 -11.00 -9.54
CA ILE A 91 1.12 -10.88 -10.94
C ILE A 91 1.33 -12.27 -11.55
N SER A 92 0.63 -12.54 -12.63
CA SER A 92 0.84 -13.74 -13.47
C SER A 92 1.06 -13.31 -14.92
N GLY A 93 2.27 -13.52 -15.44
CA GLY A 93 2.67 -13.00 -16.75
C GLY A 93 2.55 -11.48 -16.80
N ASN A 94 1.65 -10.98 -17.63
CA ASN A 94 1.36 -9.53 -17.79
C ASN A 94 -0.01 -9.13 -17.21
N THR A 95 -0.60 -9.95 -16.37
CA THR A 95 -1.91 -9.70 -15.77
C THR A 95 -1.80 -9.53 -14.26
N VAL A 96 -2.67 -8.70 -13.71
CA VAL A 96 -2.83 -8.47 -12.28
C VAL A 96 -4.19 -9.02 -11.84
N THR A 97 -4.19 -9.75 -10.73
CA THR A 97 -5.41 -10.17 -10.04
C THR A 97 -5.45 -9.51 -8.67
N MET A 98 -6.53 -8.78 -8.37
CA MET A 98 -6.72 -8.12 -7.08
C MET A 98 -7.63 -8.94 -6.16
N GLY A 99 -7.29 -8.95 -4.87
CA GLY A 99 -8.13 -9.51 -3.83
C GLY A 99 -9.20 -8.52 -3.33
N THR A 100 -9.90 -8.92 -2.28
CA THR A 100 -10.87 -8.05 -1.61
C THR A 100 -10.16 -7.14 -0.61
N PRO A 101 -10.44 -5.83 -0.60
CA PRO A 101 -9.89 -4.91 0.39
C PRO A 101 -10.30 -5.28 1.82
N VAL A 102 -9.35 -5.22 2.76
CA VAL A 102 -9.57 -5.51 4.19
C VAL A 102 -9.28 -4.26 5.00
N SER A 103 -10.19 -3.91 5.91
CA SER A 103 -10.03 -2.76 6.80
C SER A 103 -9.05 -3.06 7.93
N LEU A 104 -8.14 -2.13 8.20
CA LEU A 104 -7.24 -2.13 9.36
C LEU A 104 -7.81 -1.34 10.55
N GLY A 105 -9.03 -0.79 10.42
CA GLY A 105 -9.69 0.02 11.43
C GLY A 105 -9.78 1.50 11.09
N THR A 106 -10.13 2.31 12.09
CA THR A 106 -10.14 3.77 11.97
C THR A 106 -8.72 4.31 11.91
N SER A 107 -8.52 5.32 11.07
CA SER A 107 -7.24 6.02 10.94
C SER A 107 -7.47 7.52 10.80
N GLN A 108 -6.42 8.28 10.99
CA GLN A 108 -6.35 9.69 10.56
C GLN A 108 -5.62 9.77 9.23
N GLN A 109 -6.03 10.68 8.35
CA GLN A 109 -5.48 10.84 6.98
C GLN A 109 -4.06 11.42 6.91
N ASN A 110 -3.23 11.22 7.91
CA ASN A 110 -1.96 11.94 8.05
C ASN A 110 -0.73 11.20 7.52
N GLY A 111 -0.91 10.05 6.92
CA GLY A 111 0.21 9.32 6.30
C GLY A 111 0.10 7.82 6.51
N LEU A 112 0.68 7.12 5.56
CA LEU A 112 0.82 5.67 5.57
C LEU A 112 2.06 5.26 4.79
N SER A 113 2.60 4.09 5.09
CA SER A 113 3.67 3.46 4.33
C SER A 113 3.55 1.95 4.46
N VAL A 114 3.89 1.22 3.41
CA VAL A 114 3.98 -0.23 3.44
C VAL A 114 5.38 -0.66 3.00
N ALA A 115 5.93 -1.65 3.69
CA ALA A 115 7.18 -2.31 3.31
C ALA A 115 7.03 -3.83 3.39
N TYR A 116 7.86 -4.53 2.63
CA TYR A 116 7.99 -5.98 2.73
C TYR A 116 9.27 -6.32 3.47
N ASP A 117 9.16 -7.12 4.53
CA ASP A 117 10.28 -7.72 5.25
C ASP A 117 10.60 -9.07 4.62
N ALA A 118 11.67 -9.12 3.83
CA ALA A 118 12.06 -10.34 3.12
C ALA A 118 12.57 -11.43 4.06
N ASN A 119 13.13 -11.08 5.23
CA ASN A 119 13.60 -12.04 6.21
C ASN A 119 12.44 -12.72 6.94
N ALA A 120 11.42 -11.96 7.32
CA ALA A 120 10.21 -12.49 7.96
C ALA A 120 9.16 -13.01 6.97
N ALA A 121 9.30 -12.73 5.68
CA ALA A 121 8.30 -12.96 4.64
C ALA A 121 6.94 -12.35 5.00
N LYS A 122 6.94 -11.08 5.42
CA LYS A 122 5.75 -10.34 5.88
C LYS A 122 5.71 -8.94 5.30
N PHE A 123 4.49 -8.45 5.07
CA PHE A 123 4.27 -7.03 4.84
C PHE A 123 4.01 -6.33 6.17
N ILE A 124 4.49 -5.09 6.28
CA ILE A 124 4.27 -4.24 7.45
C ILE A 124 3.66 -2.94 6.95
N VAL A 125 2.54 -2.53 7.53
CA VAL A 125 1.89 -1.25 7.24
C VAL A 125 2.06 -0.34 8.45
N PHE A 126 2.55 0.87 8.21
CA PHE A 126 2.65 1.94 9.19
C PHE A 126 1.64 3.03 8.86
N TYR A 127 0.88 3.48 9.83
CA TYR A 127 -0.18 4.47 9.64
C TYR A 127 -0.48 5.23 10.93
N THR A 128 -1.21 6.34 10.79
CA THR A 128 -1.74 7.06 11.95
C THR A 128 -3.05 6.40 12.37
N GLY A 129 -3.02 5.75 13.52
CA GLY A 129 -4.14 5.02 14.10
C GLY A 129 -5.05 5.88 14.97
N VAL A 130 -5.76 5.22 15.88
CA VAL A 130 -6.64 5.88 16.85
C VAL A 130 -5.82 6.84 17.73
N SER A 131 -6.41 7.97 18.11
CA SER A 131 -5.78 9.03 18.91
C SER A 131 -4.54 9.67 18.27
N ASP A 132 -4.45 9.63 16.95
CA ASP A 132 -3.31 10.12 16.16
C ASP A 132 -1.97 9.41 16.46
N TYR A 133 -2.02 8.22 17.03
CA TYR A 133 -0.84 7.46 17.39
C TYR A 133 -0.22 6.75 16.20
N GLY A 134 1.11 6.77 16.14
CA GLY A 134 1.86 5.98 15.16
C GLY A 134 1.67 4.49 15.43
N THR A 135 1.05 3.80 14.47
CA THR A 135 0.63 2.40 14.58
C THR A 135 1.25 1.57 13.46
N GLY A 136 1.74 0.40 13.79
CA GLY A 136 2.25 -0.59 12.84
C GLY A 136 1.43 -1.88 12.90
N VAL A 137 1.20 -2.52 11.76
CA VAL A 137 0.52 -3.82 11.68
C VAL A 137 1.24 -4.74 10.71
N VAL A 138 1.41 -5.99 11.10
CA VAL A 138 2.01 -7.05 10.27
C VAL A 138 0.93 -7.81 9.55
N LEU A 139 1.16 -8.09 8.26
CA LEU A 139 0.27 -8.86 7.41
C LEU A 139 0.95 -10.17 6.99
N SER A 140 0.23 -11.27 7.10
CA SER A 140 0.55 -12.54 6.46
C SER A 140 -0.33 -12.70 5.23
N ILE A 141 0.23 -13.13 4.10
CA ILE A 141 -0.52 -13.21 2.84
C ILE A 141 -0.66 -14.68 2.42
N SER A 142 -1.87 -15.04 1.97
CA SER A 142 -2.15 -16.32 1.31
C SER A 142 -2.93 -16.04 0.02
N GLY A 143 -2.30 -16.23 -1.13
CA GLY A 143 -2.84 -15.80 -2.43
C GLY A 143 -3.10 -14.29 -2.44
N THR A 144 -4.37 -13.89 -2.58
CA THR A 144 -4.79 -12.48 -2.53
C THR A 144 -5.48 -12.10 -1.21
N THR A 145 -5.38 -12.94 -0.18
CA THR A 145 -6.05 -12.73 1.12
C THR A 145 -5.04 -12.36 2.19
N PRO A 146 -5.13 -11.15 2.78
CA PRO A 146 -4.31 -10.78 3.92
C PRO A 146 -4.91 -11.28 5.24
N THR A 147 -4.08 -11.82 6.12
CA THR A 147 -4.37 -12.00 7.54
C THR A 147 -3.73 -10.85 8.30
N VAL A 148 -4.57 -10.06 8.98
CA VAL A 148 -4.14 -8.88 9.74
C VAL A 148 -3.85 -9.27 11.17
N ASN A 149 -2.61 -9.06 11.63
CA ASN A 149 -2.22 -9.28 13.02
C ASN A 149 -2.68 -8.12 13.91
N THR A 150 -2.50 -8.25 15.21
CA THR A 150 -2.82 -7.19 16.17
C THR A 150 -1.95 -5.96 15.91
N PRO A 151 -2.56 -4.77 15.69
CA PRO A 151 -1.81 -3.53 15.54
C PRO A 151 -1.02 -3.17 16.80
N VAL A 152 0.16 -2.60 16.63
CA VAL A 152 1.04 -2.18 17.71
C VAL A 152 1.30 -0.68 17.60
N VAL A 153 1.05 0.05 18.68
CA VAL A 153 1.42 1.46 18.79
C VAL A 153 2.92 1.56 19.04
N PHE A 154 3.65 2.14 18.09
CA PHE A 154 5.09 2.41 18.25
C PHE A 154 5.37 3.83 18.76
N ARG A 155 4.37 4.71 18.69
CA ARG A 155 4.46 6.09 19.18
C ARG A 155 3.10 6.55 19.71
N SER A 156 3.03 6.90 20.99
CA SER A 156 1.83 7.39 21.68
C SER A 156 1.72 8.92 21.67
N ALA A 157 2.03 9.56 20.55
CA ALA A 157 1.90 11.00 20.34
C ALA A 157 1.50 11.25 18.87
N ALA A 158 0.88 12.40 18.61
CA ALA A 158 0.51 12.80 17.26
C ALA A 158 1.70 12.75 16.30
N GLY A 159 1.47 12.29 15.10
CA GLY A 159 2.47 12.19 14.07
C GLY A 159 1.84 11.76 12.75
N GLY A 160 2.55 11.98 11.68
CA GLY A 160 2.10 11.62 10.34
C GLY A 160 3.27 11.56 9.38
N LYS A 161 2.97 11.27 8.11
CA LYS A 161 3.95 11.12 7.03
C LYS A 161 5.00 10.06 7.37
N TYR A 162 4.74 8.87 6.90
CA TYR A 162 5.61 7.72 7.09
C TYR A 162 6.31 7.37 5.79
N ALA A 163 7.55 6.94 5.90
CA ALA A 163 8.29 6.28 4.84
C ALA A 163 8.98 5.07 5.44
N SER A 164 8.88 3.92 4.77
CA SER A 164 9.51 2.70 5.22
C SER A 164 10.23 2.00 4.08
N ALA A 165 11.34 1.34 4.40
CA ALA A 165 12.10 0.54 3.47
C ALA A 165 12.72 -0.65 4.19
N TYR A 166 12.89 -1.75 3.48
CA TYR A 166 13.63 -2.91 3.99
C TYR A 166 15.13 -2.73 3.71
N ASP A 167 15.93 -2.95 4.73
CA ASP A 167 17.39 -3.05 4.62
C ASP A 167 17.81 -4.53 4.58
N SER A 168 18.28 -4.97 3.43
CA SER A 168 18.68 -6.36 3.21
C SER A 168 19.96 -6.74 3.97
N VAL A 169 20.78 -5.79 4.36
CA VAL A 169 22.02 -6.05 5.11
C VAL A 169 21.71 -6.29 6.58
N SER A 170 20.95 -5.40 7.22
CA SER A 170 20.53 -5.56 8.61
C SER A 170 19.33 -6.50 8.76
N GLN A 171 18.68 -6.88 7.68
CA GLN A 171 17.45 -7.69 7.64
C GLN A 171 16.32 -7.08 8.48
N LYS A 172 16.14 -5.78 8.37
CA LYS A 172 15.14 -5.02 9.13
C LYS A 172 14.41 -4.03 8.25
N VAL A 173 13.19 -3.71 8.66
CA VAL A 173 12.45 -2.59 8.10
C VAL A 173 12.77 -1.33 8.87
N GLY A 174 13.35 -0.34 8.20
CA GLY A 174 13.53 1.01 8.70
C GLY A 174 12.24 1.82 8.53
N LEU A 175 11.87 2.58 9.55
CA LEU A 175 10.73 3.49 9.53
C LEU A 175 11.21 4.92 9.80
N PHE A 176 10.87 5.83 8.91
CA PHE A 176 11.06 7.26 9.05
C PHE A 176 9.70 7.93 9.20
N TYR A 177 9.57 8.84 10.14
CA TYR A 177 8.33 9.56 10.35
C TYR A 177 8.57 11.00 10.83
N TYR A 178 7.65 11.87 10.47
CA TYR A 178 7.66 13.24 10.94
C TYR A 178 7.10 13.30 12.36
N LYS A 179 7.75 14.06 13.21
CA LYS A 179 7.33 14.36 14.59
C LYS A 179 6.84 15.79 14.64
N ASP A 180 5.54 16.00 14.91
CA ASP A 180 5.07 17.30 15.35
C ASP A 180 5.66 17.60 16.74
N SER A 181 6.10 18.83 16.91
CA SER A 181 6.70 19.32 18.15
C SER A 181 5.66 19.54 19.24
#